data_2a8325623eeab54177d2b73fef4a6636
#
_entry.id   2a8325623eeab54177d2b73fef4a6636
#
_cell.length_a   1.000
_cell.length_b   1.000
_cell.length_c   1.000
_cell.angle_alpha   90.00
_cell.angle_beta   90.00
_cell.angle_gamma   90.00
#
_symmetry.space_group_name_H-M   'P 1'
#
loop_
_entity.id
_entity.type
_entity.pdbx_description
1 polymer ?
#
loop_
_entity_poly.entity_id
_entity_poly.type
_entity_poly.pdbx_seq_one_letter_code
_entity_poly.pdbx_strand_id
1 'polypeptide(L)'
;NIGAELIHDKLSDWKERGLWPDSPVGINLGKSKITKLNDAPKDYSRSLEILWKHADFFVINVSSPNTLGLRELQQSEHLESILKQCQKINNSCSKKEGKDPKPLLVKIAPELDDDYLKDIIKLIEKYKLSGIIATNTTIQRPETDNKKSKKIYSEDGGLSGLPLKDQSTEMIRKIYKMTDGKVPIIGVGGIFTADDAWEKITAGASLIQLYTGLVFEGPGIARNIVSGLKKRVASEGFESISDVIGINA
;
A
#
# COMPACT_ATOMS: atom_id res chain seq x y z
N ASN A 1 8.92 -1.56 14.44
CA ASN A 1 9.42 -0.19 14.29
C ASN A 1 9.76 0.42 15.65
N ILE A 2 10.41 1.56 15.65
CA ILE A 2 10.91 2.26 16.84
C ILE A 2 9.95 3.33 17.38
N GLY A 3 8.75 3.47 16.79
CA GLY A 3 7.78 4.48 17.15
C GLY A 3 7.89 5.77 16.33
N ALA A 4 6.79 6.56 16.33
CA ALA A 4 6.68 7.75 15.49
C ALA A 4 7.65 8.86 15.91
N GLU A 5 7.87 9.03 17.20
CA GLU A 5 8.76 10.04 17.77
C GLU A 5 10.22 9.83 17.31
N LEU A 6 10.75 8.62 17.51
CA LEU A 6 12.14 8.31 17.10
C LEU A 6 12.31 8.31 15.57
N ILE A 7 11.25 8.00 14.81
CA ILE A 7 11.27 8.14 13.36
C ILE A 7 11.30 9.63 12.98
N HIS A 8 10.51 10.47 13.65
CA HIS A 8 10.52 11.93 13.46
C HIS A 8 11.93 12.50 13.64
N ASP A 9 12.59 12.16 14.76
CA ASP A 9 13.93 12.66 15.07
C ASP A 9 14.94 12.23 13.99
N LYS A 10 14.88 10.97 13.57
CA LYS A 10 15.74 10.44 12.49
C LYS A 10 15.50 11.13 11.15
N LEU A 11 14.25 11.36 10.78
CA LEU A 11 13.93 12.02 9.51
C LEU A 11 14.27 13.52 9.55
N SER A 12 14.21 14.16 10.72
CA SER A 12 14.68 15.52 10.94
C SER A 12 16.20 15.62 10.74
N ASP A 13 16.98 14.73 11.38
CA ASP A 13 18.44 14.64 11.17
C ASP A 13 18.79 14.46 9.68
N TRP A 14 18.08 13.60 8.96
CA TRP A 14 18.33 13.42 7.53
C TRP A 14 18.09 14.69 6.72
N LYS A 15 17.05 15.46 7.03
CA LYS A 15 16.79 16.75 6.39
C LYS A 15 17.90 17.76 6.68
N GLU A 16 18.31 17.89 7.94
CA GLU A 16 19.39 18.79 8.36
C GLU A 16 20.72 18.46 7.69
N ARG A 17 20.98 17.16 7.46
CA ARG A 17 22.20 16.70 6.77
C ARG A 17 22.11 16.72 5.25
N GLY A 18 21.03 17.22 4.66
CA GLY A 18 20.85 17.23 3.20
C GLY A 18 20.69 15.85 2.56
N LEU A 19 20.27 14.84 3.35
CA LEU A 19 20.06 13.46 2.89
C LEU A 19 18.60 13.18 2.48
N TRP A 20 17.76 14.22 2.43
CA TRP A 20 16.37 14.06 2.02
C TRP A 20 16.30 13.73 0.51
N PRO A 21 15.50 12.73 0.11
CA PRO A 21 15.39 12.38 -1.30
C PRO A 21 14.62 13.44 -2.09
N ASP A 22 14.93 13.58 -3.37
CA ASP A 22 14.17 14.41 -4.31
C ASP A 22 12.81 13.77 -4.69
N SER A 23 12.67 12.47 -4.43
CA SER A 23 11.44 11.72 -4.72
C SER A 23 10.43 11.84 -3.57
N PRO A 24 9.11 11.74 -3.85
CA PRO A 24 8.08 11.76 -2.83
C PRO A 24 8.27 10.66 -1.77
N VAL A 25 8.09 11.03 -0.50
CA VAL A 25 8.22 10.14 0.65
C VAL A 25 6.84 9.78 1.20
N GLY A 26 6.46 8.50 1.08
CA GLY A 26 5.24 7.95 1.67
C GLY A 26 5.50 7.33 3.04
N ILE A 27 4.68 7.67 4.03
CA ILE A 27 4.77 7.07 5.37
C ILE A 27 3.62 6.09 5.59
N ASN A 28 4.00 4.84 5.88
CA ASN A 28 3.06 3.76 6.15
C ASN A 28 2.77 3.69 7.65
N LEU A 29 1.53 3.99 8.04
CA LEU A 29 1.05 4.00 9.42
C LEU A 29 0.39 2.66 9.76
N GLY A 30 0.70 2.13 10.93
CA GLY A 30 0.08 0.92 11.46
C GLY A 30 -0.11 1.01 12.98
N LYS A 31 -1.05 0.23 13.50
CA LYS A 31 -1.31 0.16 14.94
C LYS A 31 -0.11 -0.40 15.69
N SER A 32 0.26 0.24 16.80
CA SER A 32 1.26 -0.28 17.73
C SER A 32 0.81 -1.60 18.36
N LYS A 33 1.77 -2.51 18.67
CA LYS A 33 1.42 -3.81 19.27
C LYS A 33 0.67 -3.68 20.59
N ILE A 34 1.02 -2.68 21.40
CA ILE A 34 0.45 -2.43 22.73
C ILE A 34 -0.90 -1.72 22.69
N THR A 35 -1.26 -1.08 21.58
CA THR A 35 -2.50 -0.33 21.42
C THR A 35 -3.68 -1.29 21.24
N LYS A 36 -4.75 -1.12 22.02
CA LYS A 36 -6.01 -1.86 21.85
C LYS A 36 -6.72 -1.44 20.57
N LEU A 37 -7.58 -2.30 20.02
CA LEU A 37 -8.32 -2.02 18.78
C LEU A 37 -9.16 -0.72 18.88
N ASN A 38 -9.85 -0.51 19.99
CA ASN A 38 -10.66 0.68 20.20
C ASN A 38 -9.86 1.99 20.28
N ASP A 39 -8.58 1.92 20.59
CA ASP A 39 -7.67 3.07 20.65
C ASP A 39 -6.91 3.28 19.34
N ALA A 40 -7.09 2.40 18.35
CA ALA A 40 -6.42 2.50 17.05
C ALA A 40 -6.60 3.86 16.37
N PRO A 41 -7.79 4.50 16.34
CA PRO A 41 -7.96 5.81 15.73
C PRO A 41 -7.03 6.89 16.29
N LYS A 42 -6.79 6.86 17.61
CA LYS A 42 -5.87 7.80 18.29
C LYS A 42 -4.40 7.50 17.94
N ASP A 43 -4.03 6.21 17.89
CA ASP A 43 -2.67 5.76 17.59
C ASP A 43 -2.25 6.15 16.15
N TYR A 44 -3.12 5.87 15.16
CA TYR A 44 -2.89 6.26 13.77
C TYR A 44 -2.80 7.79 13.62
N SER A 45 -3.74 8.54 14.18
CA SER A 45 -3.80 9.98 14.05
C SER A 45 -2.65 10.68 14.75
N ARG A 46 -2.19 10.18 15.92
CA ARG A 46 -0.99 10.68 16.61
C ARG A 46 0.27 10.47 15.75
N SER A 47 0.44 9.27 15.20
CA SER A 47 1.58 8.96 14.34
C SER A 47 1.57 9.83 13.08
N LEU A 48 0.39 10.08 12.49
CA LEU A 48 0.21 10.99 11.36
C LEU A 48 0.64 12.42 11.73
N GLU A 49 0.17 12.93 12.87
CA GLU A 49 0.49 14.29 13.33
C GLU A 49 1.99 14.50 13.52
N ILE A 50 2.65 13.58 14.23
CA ILE A 50 4.08 13.64 14.51
C ILE A 50 4.90 13.63 13.21
N LEU A 51 4.50 12.81 12.24
CA LEU A 51 5.25 12.58 11.00
C LEU A 51 4.81 13.47 9.84
N TRP A 52 3.82 14.34 10.03
CA TRP A 52 3.18 15.10 8.96
C TRP A 52 4.16 15.93 8.10
N LYS A 53 5.16 16.55 8.72
CA LYS A 53 6.18 17.37 8.04
C LYS A 53 7.16 16.56 7.18
N HIS A 54 7.21 15.25 7.37
CA HIS A 54 8.15 14.36 6.71
C HIS A 54 7.50 13.54 5.60
N ALA A 55 6.18 13.63 5.42
CA ALA A 55 5.47 12.86 4.41
C ALA A 55 5.02 13.72 3.25
N ASP A 56 5.05 13.17 2.05
CA ASP A 56 4.31 13.68 0.91
C ASP A 56 2.93 13.01 0.80
N PHE A 57 2.80 11.78 1.28
CA PHE A 57 1.53 11.07 1.44
C PHE A 57 1.58 10.08 2.59
N PHE A 58 0.41 9.63 3.06
CA PHE A 58 0.30 8.61 4.11
C PHE A 58 -0.48 7.39 3.64
N VAL A 59 -0.11 6.24 4.19
CA VAL A 59 -0.80 4.97 3.99
C VAL A 59 -1.37 4.50 5.31
N ILE A 60 -2.68 4.33 5.39
CA ILE A 60 -3.38 3.71 6.52
C ILE A 60 -3.33 2.20 6.32
N ASN A 61 -2.41 1.54 7.02
CA ASN A 61 -2.17 0.11 6.88
C ASN A 61 -2.93 -0.67 7.94
N VAL A 62 -4.08 -1.20 7.58
CA VAL A 62 -4.97 -2.01 8.44
C VAL A 62 -4.92 -3.50 8.09
N SER A 63 -3.91 -3.95 7.36
CA SER A 63 -3.94 -5.25 6.68
C SER A 63 -2.77 -6.19 7.02
N SER A 64 -1.83 -5.79 7.91
CA SER A 64 -0.72 -6.66 8.27
C SER A 64 -1.19 -7.88 9.08
N PRO A 65 -0.82 -9.11 8.69
CA PRO A 65 -1.11 -10.30 9.49
C PRO A 65 -0.20 -10.44 10.71
N ASN A 66 0.89 -9.66 10.79
CA ASN A 66 1.93 -9.78 11.81
C ASN A 66 1.59 -9.05 13.12
N THR A 67 0.48 -8.33 13.16
CA THR A 67 -0.01 -7.64 14.36
C THR A 67 -1.37 -8.19 14.73
N LEU A 68 -1.49 -8.72 15.93
CA LEU A 68 -2.71 -9.36 16.43
C LEU A 68 -3.90 -8.40 16.29
N GLY A 69 -5.00 -8.88 15.71
CA GLY A 69 -6.25 -8.15 15.53
C GLY A 69 -6.18 -7.00 14.51
N LEU A 70 -5.03 -6.73 13.87
CA LEU A 70 -4.91 -5.58 12.96
C LEU A 70 -5.90 -5.67 11.79
N ARG A 71 -6.11 -6.87 11.25
CA ARG A 71 -7.03 -7.09 10.13
C ARG A 71 -8.50 -6.89 10.48
N GLU A 72 -8.86 -6.97 11.76
CA GLU A 72 -10.20 -6.61 12.24
C GLU A 72 -10.50 -5.12 12.01
N LEU A 73 -9.46 -4.28 11.94
CA LEU A 73 -9.59 -2.86 11.61
C LEU A 73 -10.02 -2.59 10.16
N GLN A 74 -10.07 -3.61 9.29
CA GLN A 74 -10.65 -3.49 7.95
C GLN A 74 -12.19 -3.54 7.97
N GLN A 75 -12.81 -3.96 9.09
CA GLN A 75 -14.24 -3.86 9.27
C GLN A 75 -14.67 -2.39 9.22
N SER A 76 -15.81 -2.13 8.58
CA SER A 76 -16.26 -0.78 8.20
C SER A 76 -16.24 0.22 9.35
N GLU A 77 -16.75 -0.15 10.53
CA GLU A 77 -16.85 0.76 11.69
C GLU A 77 -15.47 1.16 12.25
N HIS A 78 -14.55 0.21 12.37
CA HIS A 78 -13.21 0.47 12.84
C HIS A 78 -12.42 1.31 11.85
N LEU A 79 -12.46 0.92 10.55
CA LEU A 79 -11.77 1.66 9.51
C LEU A 79 -12.31 3.08 9.40
N GLU A 80 -13.63 3.26 9.42
CA GLU A 80 -14.26 4.57 9.38
C GLU A 80 -13.77 5.48 10.50
N SER A 81 -13.71 4.97 11.74
CA SER A 81 -13.21 5.73 12.89
C SER A 81 -11.76 6.19 12.71
N ILE A 82 -10.90 5.32 12.16
CA ILE A 82 -9.50 5.65 11.85
C ILE A 82 -9.44 6.74 10.78
N LEU A 83 -10.14 6.56 9.67
CA LEU A 83 -10.13 7.49 8.55
C LEU A 83 -10.65 8.88 8.96
N LYS A 84 -11.76 8.92 9.70
CA LYS A 84 -12.34 10.16 10.24
C LYS A 84 -11.32 10.92 11.10
N GLN A 85 -10.64 10.22 12.02
CA GLN A 85 -9.68 10.85 12.90
C GLN A 85 -8.42 11.29 12.15
N CYS A 86 -7.90 10.47 11.23
CA CYS A 86 -6.75 10.82 10.41
C CYS A 86 -7.04 12.02 9.50
N GLN A 87 -8.20 12.08 8.84
CA GLN A 87 -8.58 13.24 8.02
C GLN A 87 -8.71 14.51 8.85
N LYS A 88 -9.28 14.42 10.06
CA LYS A 88 -9.37 15.58 10.98
C LYS A 88 -7.98 16.13 11.30
N ILE A 89 -7.04 15.28 11.67
CA ILE A 89 -5.66 15.69 12.00
C ILE A 89 -4.93 16.20 10.75
N ASN A 90 -5.05 15.51 9.61
CA ASN A 90 -4.47 15.93 8.34
C ASN A 90 -4.89 17.35 7.95
N ASN A 91 -6.18 17.66 8.03
CA ASN A 91 -6.72 18.99 7.78
C ASN A 91 -6.25 20.03 8.82
N SER A 92 -6.09 19.63 10.07
CA SER A 92 -5.56 20.51 11.12
C SER A 92 -4.10 20.88 10.86
N CYS A 93 -3.26 19.89 10.55
CA CYS A 93 -1.85 20.11 10.20
C CYS A 93 -1.70 20.96 8.93
N SER A 94 -2.51 20.68 7.91
CA SER A 94 -2.58 21.44 6.66
C SER A 94 -2.81 22.93 6.92
N LYS A 95 -3.83 23.28 7.71
CA LYS A 95 -4.14 24.65 8.08
C LYS A 95 -3.01 25.32 8.88
N LYS A 96 -2.41 24.57 9.82
CA LYS A 96 -1.30 25.08 10.66
C LYS A 96 -0.05 25.38 9.83
N GLU A 97 0.24 24.56 8.83
CA GLU A 97 1.44 24.70 7.99
C GLU A 97 1.21 25.54 6.73
N GLY A 98 -0.03 25.96 6.46
CA GLY A 98 -0.37 26.72 5.24
C GLY A 98 -0.16 25.93 3.95
N LYS A 99 -0.36 24.61 3.99
CA LYS A 99 -0.15 23.67 2.87
C LYS A 99 -1.42 22.84 2.65
N ASP A 100 -1.54 22.21 1.48
CA ASP A 100 -2.63 21.29 1.21
C ASP A 100 -2.59 20.06 2.12
N PRO A 101 -3.75 19.45 2.45
CA PRO A 101 -3.80 18.19 3.14
C PRO A 101 -3.03 17.12 2.37
N LYS A 102 -2.29 16.26 3.09
CA LYS A 102 -1.53 15.18 2.47
C LYS A 102 -2.47 14.11 1.89
N PRO A 103 -2.15 13.54 0.72
CA PRO A 103 -2.87 12.38 0.20
C PRO A 103 -2.88 11.24 1.22
N LEU A 104 -4.06 10.65 1.47
CA LEU A 104 -4.23 9.47 2.30
C LEU A 104 -4.65 8.29 1.44
N LEU A 105 -3.98 7.15 1.61
CA LEU A 105 -4.31 5.89 0.97
C LEU A 105 -4.63 4.83 2.03
N VAL A 106 -5.41 3.81 1.68
CA VAL A 106 -5.63 2.64 2.54
C VAL A 106 -4.95 1.42 1.93
N LYS A 107 -4.26 0.60 2.76
CA LYS A 107 -3.64 -0.66 2.32
C LYS A 107 -4.42 -1.84 2.86
N ILE A 108 -4.85 -2.72 1.94
CA ILE A 108 -5.75 -3.83 2.20
C ILE A 108 -5.05 -5.20 2.17
N ALA A 109 -5.69 -6.20 2.80
CA ALA A 109 -5.30 -7.60 2.72
C ALA A 109 -5.78 -8.25 1.42
N PRO A 110 -5.08 -9.28 0.93
CA PRO A 110 -5.50 -9.98 -0.28
C PRO A 110 -6.69 -10.94 -0.08
N GLU A 111 -7.08 -11.23 1.17
CA GLU A 111 -8.16 -12.17 1.52
C GLU A 111 -9.51 -11.48 1.80
N LEU A 112 -9.70 -10.24 1.36
CA LEU A 112 -10.99 -9.57 1.51
C LEU A 112 -12.03 -10.18 0.56
N ASP A 113 -13.21 -10.46 1.07
CA ASP A 113 -14.36 -10.76 0.25
C ASP A 113 -14.96 -9.51 -0.42
N ASP A 114 -15.87 -9.74 -1.35
CA ASP A 114 -16.41 -8.66 -2.17
C ASP A 114 -17.26 -7.66 -1.38
N ASP A 115 -17.92 -8.08 -0.29
CA ASP A 115 -18.77 -7.19 0.50
C ASP A 115 -17.93 -6.26 1.39
N TYR A 116 -16.90 -6.78 2.05
CA TYR A 116 -15.91 -5.95 2.76
C TYR A 116 -15.19 -4.98 1.81
N LEU A 117 -14.85 -5.44 0.60
CA LEU A 117 -14.22 -4.59 -0.41
C LEU A 117 -15.12 -3.44 -0.85
N LYS A 118 -16.43 -3.71 -1.09
CA LYS A 118 -17.43 -2.66 -1.39
C LYS A 118 -17.52 -1.61 -0.28
N ASP A 119 -17.50 -2.04 0.97
CA ASP A 119 -17.58 -1.12 2.11
C ASP A 119 -16.31 -0.25 2.22
N ILE A 120 -15.13 -0.82 2.00
CA ILE A 120 -13.88 -0.05 1.93
C ILE A 120 -13.95 0.98 0.80
N ILE A 121 -14.43 0.62 -0.39
CA ILE A 121 -14.60 1.54 -1.53
C ILE A 121 -15.53 2.71 -1.15
N LYS A 122 -16.68 2.44 -0.52
CA LYS A 122 -17.57 3.50 -0.01
C LYS A 122 -16.87 4.44 0.96
N LEU A 123 -16.02 3.91 1.85
CA LEU A 123 -15.24 4.73 2.78
C LEU A 123 -14.16 5.56 2.06
N ILE A 124 -13.52 5.02 1.01
CA ILE A 124 -12.58 5.77 0.16
C ILE A 124 -13.26 6.99 -0.45
N GLU A 125 -14.44 6.81 -1.02
CA GLU A 125 -15.25 7.90 -1.60
C GLU A 125 -15.71 8.90 -0.53
N LYS A 126 -16.31 8.41 0.56
CA LYS A 126 -16.82 9.23 1.67
C LYS A 126 -15.76 10.14 2.29
N TYR A 127 -14.55 9.60 2.50
CA TYR A 127 -13.43 10.34 3.11
C TYR A 127 -12.48 10.93 2.08
N LYS A 128 -12.80 10.86 0.78
CA LYS A 128 -11.99 11.40 -0.33
C LYS A 128 -10.54 10.96 -0.22
N LEU A 129 -10.31 9.66 -0.02
CA LEU A 129 -8.96 9.11 -0.03
C LEU A 129 -8.37 9.18 -1.44
N SER A 130 -7.06 9.32 -1.53
CA SER A 130 -6.35 9.48 -2.80
C SER A 130 -6.11 8.16 -3.54
N GLY A 131 -6.44 7.02 -2.93
CA GLY A 131 -6.30 5.71 -3.57
C GLY A 131 -6.23 4.55 -2.57
N ILE A 132 -5.99 3.37 -3.14
CA ILE A 132 -5.90 2.10 -2.43
C ILE A 132 -4.60 1.36 -2.79
N ILE A 133 -4.00 0.65 -1.83
CA ILE A 133 -2.84 -0.21 -2.07
C ILE A 133 -3.27 -1.68 -1.99
N ALA A 134 -3.20 -2.37 -3.08
CA ALA A 134 -3.53 -3.78 -3.24
C ALA A 134 -2.29 -4.59 -3.64
N THR A 135 -1.72 -5.44 -2.73
CA THR A 135 -2.21 -5.83 -1.41
C THR A 135 -1.10 -5.90 -0.36
N ASN A 136 -1.44 -6.21 0.89
CA ASN A 136 -0.48 -6.70 1.89
C ASN A 136 -0.12 -8.16 1.58
N THR A 137 0.68 -8.80 2.46
CA THR A 137 1.06 -10.21 2.39
C THR A 137 -0.13 -11.13 2.66
N THR A 138 -0.08 -12.38 2.14
CA THR A 138 -1.15 -13.37 2.34
C THR A 138 -0.89 -14.30 3.53
N ILE A 139 -1.95 -14.76 4.19
CA ILE A 139 -1.88 -15.85 5.16
C ILE A 139 -2.07 -17.23 4.50
N GLN A 140 -2.47 -17.26 3.23
CA GLN A 140 -2.58 -18.50 2.48
C GLN A 140 -1.19 -19.08 2.20
N ARG A 141 -1.14 -20.40 2.11
CA ARG A 141 0.09 -21.14 1.81
C ARG A 141 -0.14 -22.04 0.60
N PRO A 142 0.71 -21.91 -0.44
CA PRO A 142 0.62 -22.84 -1.58
C PRO A 142 0.85 -24.27 -1.16
N GLU A 143 0.13 -25.19 -1.77
CA GLU A 143 0.44 -26.61 -1.66
C GLU A 143 1.80 -26.90 -2.31
N THR A 144 2.60 -27.73 -1.68
CA THR A 144 3.92 -28.11 -2.20
C THR A 144 4.41 -29.41 -1.60
N ASP A 145 5.07 -30.23 -2.39
CA ASP A 145 5.77 -31.42 -1.92
C ASP A 145 7.24 -31.15 -1.56
N ASN A 146 7.74 -29.98 -1.88
CA ASN A 146 9.10 -29.59 -1.56
C ASN A 146 9.28 -29.36 -0.06
N LYS A 147 10.13 -30.18 0.58
CA LYS A 147 10.40 -30.12 2.03
C LYS A 147 10.90 -28.75 2.51
N LYS A 148 11.73 -28.06 1.70
CA LYS A 148 12.25 -26.72 2.04
C LYS A 148 11.12 -25.68 2.03
N SER A 149 10.28 -25.72 1.02
CA SER A 149 9.11 -24.83 0.93
C SER A 149 8.10 -25.11 2.04
N LYS A 150 7.84 -26.38 2.39
CA LYS A 150 6.99 -26.75 3.53
C LYS A 150 7.50 -26.12 4.85
N LYS A 151 8.81 -26.16 5.07
CA LYS A 151 9.41 -25.54 6.27
C LYS A 151 9.21 -24.02 6.26
N ILE A 152 9.45 -23.34 5.14
CA ILE A 152 9.23 -21.89 5.02
C ILE A 152 7.75 -21.54 5.22
N TYR A 153 6.84 -22.33 4.64
CA TYR A 153 5.41 -22.07 4.74
C TYR A 153 4.81 -22.37 6.12
N SER A 154 5.53 -23.10 6.98
CA SER A 154 5.13 -23.29 8.37
C SER A 154 5.52 -22.15 9.30
N GLU A 155 6.28 -21.16 8.83
CA GLU A 155 6.65 -20.00 9.62
C GLU A 155 5.46 -19.05 9.82
N ASP A 156 5.42 -18.42 11.00
CA ASP A 156 4.43 -17.39 11.31
C ASP A 156 4.61 -16.14 10.44
N GLY A 157 3.49 -15.44 10.21
CA GLY A 157 3.50 -14.18 9.47
C GLY A 157 2.90 -14.26 8.08
N GLY A 158 3.02 -13.18 7.33
CA GLY A 158 2.49 -13.09 5.98
C GLY A 158 3.48 -13.59 4.93
N LEU A 159 3.00 -14.40 3.98
CA LEU A 159 3.77 -14.83 2.81
C LEU A 159 3.77 -13.72 1.76
N SER A 160 4.94 -13.38 1.24
CA SER A 160 5.15 -12.36 0.20
C SER A 160 5.86 -12.94 -1.03
N GLY A 161 6.09 -12.13 -2.03
CA GLY A 161 6.80 -12.50 -3.24
C GLY A 161 5.92 -13.23 -4.26
N LEU A 162 6.53 -14.09 -5.05
CA LEU A 162 5.88 -14.74 -6.19
C LEU A 162 4.56 -15.47 -5.85
N PRO A 163 4.43 -16.17 -4.72
CA PRO A 163 3.16 -16.84 -4.36
C PRO A 163 1.96 -15.90 -4.21
N LEU A 164 2.19 -14.60 -4.01
CA LEU A 164 1.14 -13.59 -3.87
C LEU A 164 0.72 -12.98 -5.22
N LYS A 165 1.46 -13.25 -6.32
CA LYS A 165 1.32 -12.55 -7.59
C LYS A 165 -0.12 -12.57 -8.11
N ASP A 166 -0.68 -13.75 -8.32
CA ASP A 166 -1.98 -13.91 -8.97
C ASP A 166 -3.12 -13.37 -8.10
N GLN A 167 -3.08 -13.64 -6.79
CA GLN A 167 -4.08 -13.15 -5.84
C GLN A 167 -4.09 -11.61 -5.78
N SER A 168 -2.92 -10.99 -5.81
CA SER A 168 -2.79 -9.53 -5.83
C SER A 168 -3.30 -8.94 -7.16
N THR A 169 -3.00 -9.58 -8.30
CA THR A 169 -3.50 -9.13 -9.61
C THR A 169 -5.02 -9.21 -9.67
N GLU A 170 -5.61 -10.30 -9.19
CA GLU A 170 -7.06 -10.45 -9.17
C GLU A 170 -7.75 -9.42 -8.27
N MET A 171 -7.16 -9.11 -7.11
CA MET A 171 -7.67 -8.05 -6.23
C MET A 171 -7.64 -6.68 -6.92
N ILE A 172 -6.58 -6.36 -7.65
CA ILE A 172 -6.47 -5.12 -8.44
C ILE A 172 -7.59 -5.05 -9.48
N ARG A 173 -7.80 -6.14 -10.22
CA ARG A 173 -8.86 -6.25 -11.25
C ARG A 173 -10.25 -6.03 -10.66
N LYS A 174 -10.54 -6.65 -9.52
CA LYS A 174 -11.81 -6.46 -8.79
C LYS A 174 -12.03 -5.02 -8.38
N ILE A 175 -11.02 -4.37 -7.79
CA ILE A 175 -11.12 -2.97 -7.38
C ILE A 175 -11.37 -2.08 -8.59
N TYR A 176 -10.61 -2.27 -9.67
CA TYR A 176 -10.74 -1.48 -10.88
C TYR A 176 -12.17 -1.56 -11.45
N LYS A 177 -12.73 -2.78 -11.58
CA LYS A 177 -14.11 -2.98 -12.01
C LYS A 177 -15.14 -2.35 -11.07
N MET A 178 -15.01 -2.55 -9.76
CA MET A 178 -15.95 -2.03 -8.76
C MET A 178 -15.96 -0.49 -8.70
N THR A 179 -14.84 0.14 -9.05
CA THR A 179 -14.69 1.60 -9.01
C THR A 179 -14.83 2.26 -10.39
N ASP A 180 -15.05 1.47 -11.44
CA ASP A 180 -15.04 1.94 -12.81
C ASP A 180 -13.75 2.74 -13.15
N GLY A 181 -12.61 2.25 -12.62
CA GLY A 181 -11.30 2.87 -12.75
C GLY A 181 -11.12 4.23 -12.05
N LYS A 182 -12.10 4.69 -11.26
CA LYS A 182 -12.08 6.04 -10.65
C LYS A 182 -11.16 6.15 -9.44
N VAL A 183 -10.87 5.04 -8.74
CA VAL A 183 -9.99 5.01 -7.58
C VAL A 183 -8.59 4.60 -8.01
N PRO A 184 -7.57 5.45 -7.83
CA PRO A 184 -6.19 5.08 -8.13
C PRO A 184 -5.72 3.88 -7.29
N ILE A 185 -5.06 2.92 -7.94
CA ILE A 185 -4.59 1.69 -7.30
C ILE A 185 -3.07 1.63 -7.35
N ILE A 186 -2.43 1.41 -6.21
CA ILE A 186 -1.02 1.01 -6.16
C ILE A 186 -0.95 -0.51 -6.08
N GLY A 187 -0.48 -1.15 -7.16
CA GLY A 187 -0.35 -2.60 -7.24
C GLY A 187 0.92 -3.10 -6.56
N VAL A 188 0.79 -4.08 -5.65
CA VAL A 188 1.93 -4.69 -4.96
C VAL A 188 1.70 -6.18 -4.69
N GLY A 189 2.71 -7.00 -4.95
CA GLY A 189 2.71 -8.45 -4.71
C GLY A 189 3.23 -9.23 -5.91
N GLY A 190 4.35 -9.94 -5.72
CA GLY A 190 4.93 -10.84 -6.71
C GLY A 190 5.52 -10.18 -7.95
N ILE A 191 6.00 -8.95 -7.85
CA ILE A 191 6.57 -8.19 -8.96
C ILE A 191 8.09 -8.32 -8.91
N PHE A 192 8.69 -8.93 -9.96
CA PHE A 192 10.12 -9.13 -10.14
C PHE A 192 10.59 -8.63 -11.51
N THR A 193 9.70 -8.58 -12.48
CA THR A 193 9.99 -8.24 -13.87
C THR A 193 9.09 -7.12 -14.41
N ALA A 194 9.43 -6.60 -15.58
CA ALA A 194 8.56 -5.66 -16.30
C ALA A 194 7.24 -6.31 -16.73
N ASP A 195 7.22 -7.61 -17.00
CA ASP A 195 6.00 -8.33 -17.36
C ASP A 195 5.07 -8.48 -16.15
N ASP A 196 5.60 -8.74 -14.95
CA ASP A 196 4.80 -8.75 -13.73
C ASP A 196 4.18 -7.37 -13.45
N ALA A 197 4.95 -6.31 -13.67
CA ALA A 197 4.47 -4.93 -13.51
C ALA A 197 3.40 -4.59 -14.57
N TRP A 198 3.62 -4.99 -15.82
CA TRP A 198 2.66 -4.83 -16.91
C TRP A 198 1.32 -5.48 -16.59
N GLU A 199 1.36 -6.72 -16.09
CA GLU A 199 0.15 -7.45 -15.69
C GLU A 199 -0.65 -6.70 -14.61
N LYS A 200 0.02 -6.11 -13.62
CA LYS A 200 -0.66 -5.29 -12.60
C LYS A 200 -1.29 -4.03 -13.19
N ILE A 201 -0.56 -3.35 -14.08
CA ILE A 201 -1.03 -2.10 -14.70
C ILE A 201 -2.22 -2.38 -15.60
N THR A 202 -2.14 -3.39 -16.45
CA THR A 202 -3.24 -3.77 -17.34
C THR A 202 -4.47 -4.33 -16.60
N ALA A 203 -4.28 -4.85 -15.38
CA ALA A 203 -5.36 -5.21 -14.48
C ALA A 203 -6.00 -4.00 -13.76
N GLY A 204 -5.41 -2.79 -13.86
CA GLY A 204 -5.97 -1.55 -13.31
C GLY A 204 -5.08 -0.78 -12.33
N ALA A 205 -3.85 -1.22 -12.07
CA ALA A 205 -2.95 -0.47 -11.20
C ALA A 205 -2.39 0.78 -11.89
N SER A 206 -2.52 1.93 -11.23
CA SER A 206 -1.95 3.21 -11.70
C SER A 206 -0.47 3.36 -11.34
N LEU A 207 -0.03 2.74 -10.25
CA LEU A 207 1.35 2.73 -9.75
C LEU A 207 1.72 1.33 -9.27
N ILE A 208 3.04 1.06 -9.21
CA ILE A 208 3.61 -0.21 -8.76
C ILE A 208 4.45 0.01 -7.50
N GLN A 209 4.29 -0.89 -6.52
CA GLN A 209 5.12 -0.93 -5.33
C GLN A 209 5.91 -2.26 -5.26
N LEU A 210 7.19 -2.17 -4.94
CA LEU A 210 8.10 -3.31 -4.80
C LEU A 210 8.49 -3.49 -3.33
N TYR A 211 8.61 -4.74 -2.88
CA TYR A 211 9.22 -5.10 -1.61
C TYR A 211 10.12 -6.34 -1.76
N THR A 212 9.54 -7.52 -1.90
CA THR A 212 10.28 -8.79 -2.00
C THR A 212 11.19 -8.83 -3.24
N GLY A 213 10.69 -8.36 -4.39
CA GLY A 213 11.52 -8.24 -5.59
C GLY A 213 12.75 -7.37 -5.37
N LEU A 214 12.63 -6.24 -4.66
CA LEU A 214 13.76 -5.38 -4.33
C LEU A 214 14.80 -6.09 -3.44
N VAL A 215 14.34 -6.94 -2.49
CA VAL A 215 15.24 -7.69 -1.59
C VAL A 215 16.07 -8.72 -2.36
N PHE A 216 15.47 -9.40 -3.35
CA PHE A 216 16.17 -10.45 -4.12
C PHE A 216 16.95 -9.92 -5.31
N GLU A 217 16.40 -8.94 -6.05
CA GLU A 217 16.99 -8.42 -7.30
C GLU A 217 17.87 -7.16 -7.09
N GLY A 218 17.80 -6.60 -5.87
CA GLY A 218 18.56 -5.41 -5.52
C GLY A 218 17.99 -4.09 -6.10
N PRO A 219 18.69 -2.96 -5.86
CA PRO A 219 18.17 -1.62 -6.17
C PRO A 219 17.97 -1.35 -7.68
N GLY A 220 18.62 -2.13 -8.54
CA GLY A 220 18.47 -2.02 -9.99
C GLY A 220 17.11 -2.43 -10.54
N ILE A 221 16.31 -3.19 -9.77
CA ILE A 221 15.03 -3.73 -10.22
C ILE A 221 14.06 -2.65 -10.70
N ALA A 222 13.96 -1.53 -9.99
CA ALA A 222 13.05 -0.44 -10.35
C ALA A 222 13.39 0.13 -11.74
N ARG A 223 14.68 0.38 -12.00
CA ARG A 223 15.17 0.84 -13.31
C ARG A 223 14.87 -0.16 -14.41
N ASN A 224 15.09 -1.45 -14.15
CA ASN A 224 14.88 -2.53 -15.13
C ASN A 224 13.39 -2.63 -15.49
N ILE A 225 12.51 -2.58 -14.49
CA ILE A 225 11.05 -2.60 -14.68
C ILE A 225 10.60 -1.39 -15.50
N VAL A 226 11.00 -0.17 -15.14
CA VAL A 226 10.63 1.05 -15.87
C VAL A 226 11.13 1.01 -17.30
N SER A 227 12.38 0.55 -17.52
CA SER A 227 12.93 0.40 -18.89
C SER A 227 12.15 -0.62 -19.71
N GLY A 228 11.76 -1.76 -19.11
CA GLY A 228 10.96 -2.78 -19.78
C GLY A 228 9.55 -2.30 -20.12
N LEU A 229 8.89 -1.64 -19.17
CA LEU A 229 7.56 -1.04 -19.39
C LEU A 229 7.60 0.00 -20.52
N LYS A 230 8.61 0.90 -20.55
CA LYS A 230 8.77 1.88 -21.60
C LYS A 230 8.92 1.23 -22.99
N LYS A 231 9.72 0.18 -23.09
CA LYS A 231 9.88 -0.57 -24.34
C LYS A 231 8.57 -1.22 -24.79
N ARG A 232 7.83 -1.78 -23.84
CA ARG A 232 6.58 -2.48 -24.12
C ARG A 232 5.46 -1.52 -24.57
N VAL A 233 5.29 -0.39 -23.90
CA VAL A 233 4.37 0.69 -24.33
C VAL A 233 4.62 1.06 -25.77
N ALA A 234 5.89 1.33 -26.14
CA ALA A 234 6.26 1.71 -27.50
C ALA A 234 6.04 0.56 -28.52
N SER A 235 6.38 -0.69 -28.17
CA SER A 235 6.21 -1.83 -29.08
C SER A 235 4.76 -2.23 -29.31
N GLU A 236 3.87 -1.98 -28.34
CA GLU A 236 2.44 -2.24 -28.48
C GLU A 236 1.66 -1.02 -29.07
N GLY A 237 2.35 0.08 -29.40
CA GLY A 237 1.78 1.24 -30.10
C GLY A 237 1.02 2.22 -29.20
N PHE A 238 1.23 2.18 -27.88
CA PHE A 238 0.64 3.14 -26.94
C PHE A 238 1.53 4.38 -26.77
N GLU A 239 0.93 5.53 -26.47
CA GLU A 239 1.67 6.78 -26.24
C GLU A 239 2.19 6.86 -24.80
N SER A 240 1.45 6.34 -23.85
CA SER A 240 1.79 6.41 -22.44
C SER A 240 1.38 5.16 -21.66
N ILE A 241 2.00 4.98 -20.49
CA ILE A 241 1.61 3.90 -19.55
C ILE A 241 0.17 4.08 -19.04
N SER A 242 -0.35 5.30 -19.04
CA SER A 242 -1.71 5.59 -18.61
C SER A 242 -2.75 5.00 -19.56
N ASP A 243 -2.41 4.83 -20.83
CA ASP A 243 -3.32 4.30 -21.85
C ASP A 243 -3.60 2.80 -21.67
N VAL A 244 -2.74 2.11 -20.93
CA VAL A 244 -2.85 0.67 -20.72
C VAL A 244 -3.44 0.30 -19.34
N ILE A 245 -3.77 1.29 -18.51
CA ILE A 245 -4.34 1.02 -17.20
C ILE A 245 -5.72 0.37 -17.37
N GLY A 246 -5.86 -0.87 -16.90
CA GLY A 246 -7.14 -1.58 -16.89
C GLY A 246 -7.58 -2.17 -18.23
N ILE A 247 -6.76 -2.19 -19.26
CA ILE A 247 -7.16 -2.77 -20.58
C ILE A 247 -7.46 -4.28 -20.51
N ASN A 248 -6.97 -4.97 -19.48
CA ASN A 248 -7.21 -6.39 -19.20
C ASN A 248 -7.98 -6.60 -17.87
N ALA A 249 -8.71 -5.62 -17.43
CA ALA A 249 -9.48 -5.70 -16.20
C ALA A 249 -10.75 -6.56 -16.33
#